data_24f077d5feeb65054c249fc33d880c44
#
_entry.id   24f077d5feeb65054c249fc33d880c44
#
_cell.length_a   1.000
_cell.length_b   1.000
_cell.length_c   1.000
_cell.angle_alpha   90.00
_cell.angle_beta   90.00
_cell.angle_gamma   90.00
#
_symmetry.space_group_name_H-M   'P 1'
#
loop_
_entity.id
_entity.type
_entity.pdbx_description
1 polymer ?
#
loop_
_entity_poly.entity_id
_entity_poly.type
_entity_poly.pdbx_seq_one_letter_code
_entity_poly.pdbx_strand_id
1 'polypeptide(L)'
;MSIDVEAIKAKLEKLQNKNQKKKFTSKRWKPELGEHMVRALPWRDCPPDSPIKELQFYFNIGKFPIVTPHQFGKPDPIQDFREQLLSENKETRDKETWLLAQKLKPSTRGFLRIIVRGKEDEGVKLWSFSPTIYNRFYEFMVDPEIGDFLDLRNGFDLKVKVYKQEGKKFQETLVECGRTKKPISTDQKKMNEWYGSEIDLMEEYQLKSYDEIKKSLDDWLNPEDAEKKEMEMNFEDKKDEVSDLLGDLADTSDSKEDGELNTDKEFSNMDDVFDEVMKDDD
;
A
#
# COMPACT_ATOMS: atom_id res chain seq x y z
N MET A 1 28.02 -36.01 16.85
CA MET A 1 26.71 -35.33 16.85
C MET A 1 26.01 -35.73 15.57
N SER A 2 24.85 -36.37 15.65
CA SER A 2 24.03 -36.67 14.47
C SER A 2 23.06 -35.53 14.22
N ILE A 3 23.03 -35.03 13.01
CA ILE A 3 22.09 -33.99 12.59
C ILE A 3 20.68 -34.61 12.63
N ASP A 4 19.74 -33.96 13.32
CA ASP A 4 18.34 -34.35 13.34
C ASP A 4 17.66 -33.94 12.03
N VAL A 5 17.65 -34.87 11.07
CA VAL A 5 17.11 -34.66 9.72
C VAL A 5 15.60 -34.39 9.74
N GLU A 6 14.85 -34.92 10.73
CA GLU A 6 13.41 -34.71 10.85
C GLU A 6 13.09 -33.28 11.33
N ALA A 7 13.84 -32.76 12.29
CA ALA A 7 13.71 -31.38 12.75
C ALA A 7 14.04 -30.37 11.61
N ILE A 8 15.06 -30.68 10.80
CA ILE A 8 15.43 -29.86 9.65
C ILE A 8 14.35 -29.90 8.55
N LYS A 9 13.77 -31.07 8.25
CA LYS A 9 12.65 -31.21 7.32
C LYS A 9 11.43 -30.42 7.79
N ALA A 10 11.05 -30.51 9.05
CA ALA A 10 9.95 -29.74 9.61
C ALA A 10 10.18 -28.21 9.54
N LYS A 11 11.43 -27.77 9.74
CA LYS A 11 11.82 -26.36 9.60
C LYS A 11 11.79 -25.90 8.14
N LEU A 12 12.24 -26.74 7.21
CA LEU A 12 12.18 -26.50 5.77
C LEU A 12 10.73 -26.39 5.27
N GLU A 13 9.87 -27.29 5.73
CA GLU A 13 8.43 -27.28 5.40
C GLU A 13 7.71 -26.05 5.97
N LYS A 14 8.06 -25.62 7.19
CA LYS A 14 7.59 -24.33 7.74
C LYS A 14 8.06 -23.12 6.95
N LEU A 15 9.30 -23.11 6.46
CA LEU A 15 9.84 -22.04 5.62
C LEU A 15 9.19 -22.03 4.23
N GLN A 16 8.99 -23.20 3.63
CA GLN A 16 8.31 -23.32 2.33
C GLN A 16 6.82 -22.93 2.44
N ASN A 17 6.14 -23.34 3.51
CA ASN A 17 4.76 -22.94 3.77
C ASN A 17 4.63 -21.44 4.11
N LYS A 18 5.63 -20.84 4.74
CA LYS A 18 5.69 -19.39 4.98
C LYS A 18 5.87 -18.61 3.66
N ASN A 19 6.61 -19.17 2.70
CA ASN A 19 6.77 -18.61 1.36
C ASN A 19 5.56 -18.88 0.45
N GLN A 20 4.84 -19.99 0.63
CA GLN A 20 3.58 -20.24 -0.08
C GLN A 20 2.41 -19.41 0.47
N LYS A 21 2.36 -19.15 1.78
CA LYS A 21 1.37 -18.22 2.36
C LYS A 21 1.59 -16.75 1.93
N LYS A 22 2.74 -16.40 1.38
CA LYS A 22 3.01 -15.08 0.78
C LYS A 22 2.63 -14.92 -0.70
N LYS A 23 2.09 -15.95 -1.36
CA LYS A 23 1.21 -15.76 -2.51
C LYS A 23 -0.22 -15.41 -2.04
N PHE A 24 -0.34 -14.43 -1.17
CA PHE A 24 -1.55 -13.66 -1.04
C PHE A 24 -1.74 -13.01 -2.42
N THR A 25 -2.62 -13.55 -3.23
CA THR A 25 -3.12 -12.84 -4.39
C THR A 25 -3.80 -11.62 -3.83
N SER A 26 -3.09 -10.50 -3.83
CA SER A 26 -3.62 -9.24 -3.32
C SER A 26 -4.98 -9.03 -3.99
N LYS A 27 -6.04 -8.91 -3.21
CA LYS A 27 -7.36 -8.58 -3.74
C LYS A 27 -7.34 -7.23 -4.48
N ARG A 28 -6.31 -6.43 -4.24
CA ARG A 28 -6.12 -5.11 -4.87
C ARG A 28 -5.61 -5.27 -6.30
N TRP A 29 -6.26 -4.59 -7.21
CA TRP A 29 -5.81 -4.46 -8.59
C TRP A 29 -5.19 -3.09 -8.81
N LYS A 30 -3.97 -3.10 -9.32
CA LYS A 30 -3.27 -1.91 -9.80
C LYS A 30 -3.01 -2.11 -11.30
N PRO A 31 -3.59 -1.28 -12.18
CA PRO A 31 -3.33 -1.41 -13.60
C PRO A 31 -1.88 -1.10 -13.91
N GLU A 32 -1.27 -1.95 -14.74
CA GLU A 32 0.07 -1.76 -15.30
C GLU A 32 0.00 -0.85 -16.53
N LEU A 33 1.16 -0.45 -17.07
CA LEU A 33 1.20 0.29 -18.34
C LEU A 33 0.56 -0.54 -19.46
N GLY A 34 -0.29 0.11 -20.25
CA GLY A 34 -1.01 -0.54 -21.34
C GLY A 34 -2.53 -0.42 -21.23
N GLU A 35 -3.21 -1.30 -21.95
CA GLU A 35 -4.67 -1.34 -22.02
C GLU A 35 -5.21 -2.58 -21.30
N HIS A 36 -6.22 -2.36 -20.47
CA HIS A 36 -6.89 -3.41 -19.71
C HIS A 36 -8.39 -3.31 -19.92
N MET A 37 -9.04 -4.44 -20.07
CA MET A 37 -10.49 -4.52 -20.06
C MET A 37 -10.95 -5.03 -18.71
N VAL A 38 -11.85 -4.30 -18.06
CA VAL A 38 -12.39 -4.68 -16.76
C VAL A 38 -13.91 -4.57 -16.77
N ARG A 39 -14.54 -5.37 -15.94
CA ARG A 39 -15.97 -5.26 -15.68
C ARG A 39 -16.17 -4.88 -14.23
N ALA A 40 -16.79 -3.74 -14.00
CA ALA A 40 -17.12 -3.29 -12.65
C ALA A 40 -18.37 -4.00 -12.12
N LEU A 41 -18.40 -4.23 -10.80
CA LEU A 41 -19.51 -4.80 -10.06
C LEU A 41 -20.08 -3.77 -9.09
N PRO A 42 -21.41 -3.69 -8.93
CA PRO A 42 -22.00 -2.85 -7.92
C PRO A 42 -21.67 -3.38 -6.51
N TRP A 43 -21.53 -2.46 -5.56
CA TRP A 43 -21.51 -2.80 -4.14
C TRP A 43 -22.92 -3.18 -3.69
N ARG A 44 -23.01 -4.15 -2.77
CA ARG A 44 -24.32 -4.60 -2.25
C ARG A 44 -24.91 -3.65 -1.22
N ASP A 45 -24.06 -2.94 -0.53
CA ASP A 45 -24.35 -2.07 0.61
C ASP A 45 -24.28 -0.57 0.28
N CYS A 46 -24.03 -0.21 -0.99
CA CYS A 46 -24.09 1.17 -1.44
C CYS A 46 -25.50 1.58 -1.85
N PRO A 47 -25.94 2.80 -1.50
CA PRO A 47 -27.20 3.33 -1.98
C PRO A 47 -27.11 3.68 -3.48
N PRO A 48 -28.25 3.73 -4.20
CA PRO A 48 -28.27 3.98 -5.65
C PRO A 48 -27.70 5.34 -6.09
N ASP A 49 -27.77 6.33 -5.22
CA ASP A 49 -27.21 7.68 -5.43
C ASP A 49 -25.72 7.80 -5.14
N SER A 50 -25.13 6.81 -4.47
CA SER A 50 -23.70 6.73 -4.20
C SER A 50 -23.16 5.30 -4.39
N PRO A 51 -23.13 4.79 -5.63
CA PRO A 51 -22.79 3.38 -5.91
C PRO A 51 -21.30 3.06 -5.82
N ILE A 52 -20.45 4.04 -5.55
CA ILE A 52 -19.00 3.92 -5.42
C ILE A 52 -18.60 4.15 -3.97
N LYS A 53 -17.86 3.22 -3.39
CA LYS A 53 -17.30 3.43 -2.04
C LYS A 53 -16.11 4.38 -2.08
N GLU A 54 -15.95 5.13 -1.01
CA GLU A 54 -14.91 6.15 -0.86
C GLU A 54 -14.17 6.01 0.45
N LEU A 55 -12.88 6.32 0.43
CA LEU A 55 -12.08 6.55 1.63
C LEU A 55 -11.16 7.75 1.42
N GLN A 56 -10.91 8.48 2.50
CA GLN A 56 -9.97 9.58 2.52
C GLN A 56 -8.63 9.15 3.09
N PHE A 57 -7.55 9.63 2.46
CA PHE A 57 -6.19 9.28 2.80
C PHE A 57 -5.27 10.49 2.86
N TYR A 58 -4.28 10.42 3.74
CA TYR A 58 -3.08 11.25 3.69
C TYR A 58 -2.01 10.50 2.89
N PHE A 59 -1.58 11.05 1.73
CA PHE A 59 -0.64 10.37 0.83
C PHE A 59 0.83 10.75 1.05
N ASN A 60 1.09 11.92 1.61
CA ASN A 60 2.44 12.48 1.69
C ASN A 60 3.01 12.44 3.11
N ILE A 61 2.33 11.76 4.03
CA ILE A 61 2.69 11.70 5.45
C ILE A 61 3.00 10.25 5.79
N GLY A 62 4.29 9.95 5.98
CA GLY A 62 4.75 8.59 6.23
C GLY A 62 5.00 7.76 4.96
N LYS A 63 5.53 6.57 5.15
CA LYS A 63 5.98 5.64 4.09
C LYS A 63 4.83 5.09 3.24
N PHE A 64 3.62 4.97 3.81
CA PHE A 64 2.43 4.44 3.13
C PHE A 64 1.23 5.38 3.35
N PRO A 65 0.24 5.38 2.44
CA PRO A 65 -0.98 6.14 2.62
C PRO A 65 -1.68 5.79 3.93
N ILE A 66 -2.10 6.81 4.67
CA ILE A 66 -2.78 6.68 5.96
C ILE A 66 -4.26 6.98 5.75
N VAL A 67 -5.13 6.06 6.15
CA VAL A 67 -6.59 6.29 6.17
C VAL A 67 -6.89 7.33 7.25
N THR A 68 -7.68 8.37 6.92
CA THR A 68 -8.02 9.41 7.89
C THR A 68 -9.00 8.87 8.94
N PRO A 69 -8.68 8.92 10.24
CA PRO A 69 -9.63 8.55 11.30
C PRO A 69 -10.83 9.50 11.38
N HIS A 70 -10.62 10.75 11.03
CA HIS A 70 -11.63 11.81 11.10
C HIS A 70 -12.92 11.47 10.31
N GLN A 71 -12.80 10.81 9.14
CA GLN A 71 -13.96 10.38 8.34
C GLN A 71 -14.89 9.40 9.07
N PHE A 72 -14.39 8.75 10.14
CA PHE A 72 -15.14 7.82 11.00
C PHE A 72 -15.48 8.45 12.36
N GLY A 73 -15.35 9.76 12.50
CA GLY A 73 -15.59 10.47 13.77
C GLY A 73 -14.59 10.15 14.88
N LYS A 74 -13.40 9.62 14.52
CA LYS A 74 -12.33 9.31 15.47
C LYS A 74 -11.31 10.45 15.55
N PRO A 75 -10.59 10.60 16.68
CA PRO A 75 -9.51 11.56 16.83
C PRO A 75 -8.45 11.37 15.74
N ASP A 76 -7.99 12.48 15.15
CA ASP A 76 -7.05 12.49 14.03
C ASP A 76 -5.99 13.59 14.23
N PRO A 77 -4.76 13.23 14.64
CA PRO A 77 -3.74 14.22 14.97
C PRO A 77 -3.29 15.05 13.77
N ILE A 78 -3.42 14.53 12.53
CA ILE A 78 -3.08 15.29 11.33
C ILE A 78 -4.16 16.35 11.06
N GLN A 79 -5.43 15.98 11.22
CA GLN A 79 -6.53 16.92 11.03
C GLN A 79 -6.50 18.01 12.10
N ASP A 80 -6.27 17.65 13.37
CA ASP A 80 -6.15 18.59 14.49
C ASP A 80 -5.04 19.62 14.22
N PHE A 81 -3.86 19.15 13.82
CA PHE A 81 -2.73 20.02 13.50
C PHE A 81 -3.01 20.90 12.28
N ARG A 82 -3.66 20.35 11.24
CA ARG A 82 -4.08 21.13 10.07
C ARG A 82 -5.05 22.26 10.43
N GLU A 83 -6.02 21.98 11.30
CA GLU A 83 -7.00 22.98 11.75
C GLU A 83 -6.32 24.07 12.58
N GLN A 84 -5.35 23.72 13.42
CA GLN A 84 -4.53 24.69 14.14
C GLN A 84 -3.81 25.63 13.16
N LEU A 85 -3.09 25.10 12.16
CA LEU A 85 -2.41 25.88 11.15
C LEU A 85 -3.35 26.81 10.38
N LEU A 86 -4.55 26.34 10.03
CA LEU A 86 -5.54 27.17 9.34
C LEU A 86 -6.11 28.27 10.26
N SER A 87 -6.24 28.00 11.56
CA SER A 87 -6.68 29.00 12.54
C SER A 87 -5.63 30.09 12.70
N GLU A 88 -4.37 29.74 12.89
CA GLU A 88 -3.24 30.67 12.97
C GLU A 88 -3.11 31.50 11.68
N ASN A 89 -3.31 30.86 10.53
CA ASN A 89 -3.22 31.55 9.23
C ASN A 89 -4.32 32.59 8.99
N LYS A 90 -5.47 32.48 9.64
CA LYS A 90 -6.52 33.50 9.55
C LYS A 90 -6.06 34.87 10.05
N GLU A 91 -5.18 34.86 11.06
CA GLU A 91 -4.64 36.08 11.68
C GLU A 91 -3.37 36.56 10.95
N THR A 92 -2.44 35.63 10.69
CA THR A 92 -1.12 35.94 10.13
C THR A 92 -1.11 36.13 8.62
N ARG A 93 -2.04 35.46 7.89
CA ARG A 93 -2.08 35.38 6.41
C ARG A 93 -0.75 34.93 5.82
N ASP A 94 -0.01 34.10 6.56
CA ASP A 94 1.27 33.59 6.13
C ASP A 94 1.11 32.50 5.05
N LYS A 95 1.82 32.70 3.93
CA LYS A 95 1.75 31.80 2.78
C LYS A 95 2.35 30.42 3.08
N GLU A 96 3.40 30.36 3.88
CA GLU A 96 4.08 29.09 4.19
C GLU A 96 3.20 28.21 5.08
N THR A 97 2.60 28.80 6.13
CA THR A 97 1.62 28.13 6.99
C THR A 97 0.43 27.60 6.19
N TRP A 98 -0.08 28.43 5.25
CA TRP A 98 -1.18 27.98 4.37
C TRP A 98 -0.77 26.81 3.49
N LEU A 99 0.41 26.85 2.86
CA LEU A 99 0.92 25.79 2.00
C LEU A 99 1.14 24.50 2.81
N LEU A 100 1.63 24.60 4.04
CA LEU A 100 1.79 23.47 4.95
C LEU A 100 0.42 22.82 5.25
N ALA A 101 -0.58 23.61 5.60
CA ALA A 101 -1.94 23.11 5.81
C ALA A 101 -2.55 22.46 4.57
N GLN A 102 -2.21 22.94 3.35
CA GLN A 102 -2.66 22.30 2.11
C GLN A 102 -1.98 20.94 1.85
N LYS A 103 -0.70 20.77 2.22
CA LYS A 103 0.00 19.48 2.12
C LYS A 103 -0.62 18.41 3.03
N LEU A 104 -1.23 18.83 4.14
CA LEU A 104 -1.90 17.96 5.11
C LEU A 104 -3.36 17.65 4.74
N LYS A 105 -3.86 18.19 3.63
CA LYS A 105 -5.23 17.94 3.19
C LYS A 105 -5.39 16.49 2.74
N PRO A 106 -6.40 15.74 3.26
CA PRO A 106 -6.68 14.41 2.78
C PRO A 106 -7.17 14.42 1.34
N SER A 107 -6.92 13.33 0.64
CA SER A 107 -7.41 13.10 -0.72
C SER A 107 -8.34 11.90 -0.74
N THR A 108 -9.49 12.05 -1.39
CA THR A 108 -10.47 10.97 -1.55
C THR A 108 -10.01 9.97 -2.62
N ARG A 109 -10.23 8.70 -2.36
CA ARG A 109 -10.10 7.60 -3.33
C ARG A 109 -11.44 6.91 -3.48
N GLY A 110 -11.83 6.66 -4.73
CA GLY A 110 -12.95 5.81 -5.04
C GLY A 110 -12.52 4.35 -5.16
N PHE A 111 -13.48 3.46 -4.89
CA PHE A 111 -13.28 2.01 -4.90
C PHE A 111 -14.40 1.30 -5.65
N LEU A 112 -14.02 0.46 -6.60
CA LEU A 112 -14.92 -0.47 -7.27
C LEU A 112 -14.41 -1.89 -7.17
N ARG A 113 -15.33 -2.83 -7.09
CA ARG A 113 -15.06 -4.24 -7.31
C ARG A 113 -15.04 -4.49 -8.80
N ILE A 114 -14.07 -5.22 -9.29
CA ILE A 114 -13.90 -5.48 -10.73
C ILE A 114 -13.54 -6.92 -11.02
N ILE A 115 -13.89 -7.39 -12.22
CA ILE A 115 -13.31 -8.56 -12.86
C ILE A 115 -12.42 -8.07 -14.00
N VAL A 116 -11.19 -8.56 -14.03
CA VAL A 116 -10.26 -8.28 -15.14
C VAL A 116 -10.52 -9.27 -16.27
N ARG A 117 -10.86 -8.76 -17.45
CA ARG A 117 -11.12 -9.61 -18.62
C ARG A 117 -9.85 -10.31 -19.09
N GLY A 118 -9.97 -11.62 -19.34
CA GLY A 118 -8.83 -12.49 -19.67
C GLY A 118 -8.09 -13.04 -18.44
N LYS A 119 -8.53 -12.65 -17.21
CA LYS A 119 -8.02 -13.15 -15.94
C LYS A 119 -9.17 -13.42 -14.96
N GLU A 120 -10.28 -13.91 -15.47
CA GLU A 120 -11.51 -14.15 -14.71
C GLU A 120 -11.34 -15.19 -13.60
N ASP A 121 -10.37 -16.07 -13.75
CA ASP A 121 -9.95 -17.08 -12.76
C ASP A 121 -9.34 -16.47 -11.49
N GLU A 122 -8.80 -15.25 -11.57
CA GLU A 122 -8.32 -14.52 -10.40
C GLU A 122 -9.47 -14.00 -9.51
N GLY A 123 -10.72 -14.05 -9.98
CA GLY A 123 -11.90 -13.61 -9.26
C GLY A 123 -12.03 -12.10 -9.13
N VAL A 124 -12.83 -11.67 -8.14
CA VAL A 124 -13.11 -10.25 -7.90
C VAL A 124 -11.90 -9.55 -7.28
N LYS A 125 -11.53 -8.43 -7.88
CA LYS A 125 -10.45 -7.55 -7.42
C LYS A 125 -11.00 -6.19 -6.96
N LEU A 126 -10.28 -5.54 -6.08
CA LEU A 126 -10.54 -4.19 -5.62
C LEU A 126 -9.70 -3.19 -6.42
N TRP A 127 -10.33 -2.29 -7.12
CA TRP A 127 -9.67 -1.19 -7.82
C TRP A 127 -9.86 0.12 -7.06
N SER A 128 -8.74 0.73 -6.65
CA SER A 128 -8.68 2.07 -6.08
C SER A 128 -8.26 3.08 -7.14
N PHE A 129 -8.98 4.19 -7.27
CA PHE A 129 -8.74 5.19 -8.29
C PHE A 129 -8.84 6.62 -7.76
N SER A 130 -8.27 7.55 -8.55
CA SER A 130 -8.18 8.98 -8.25
C SER A 130 -9.53 9.70 -8.39
N PRO A 131 -9.68 10.91 -7.81
CA PRO A 131 -10.87 11.74 -8.00
C PRO A 131 -11.20 12.01 -9.47
N THR A 132 -10.21 12.11 -10.34
CA THR A 132 -10.43 12.31 -11.79
C THR A 132 -11.19 11.14 -12.41
N ILE A 133 -10.82 9.90 -12.07
CA ILE A 133 -11.51 8.69 -12.56
C ILE A 133 -12.88 8.57 -11.89
N TYR A 134 -12.97 8.94 -10.61
CA TYR A 134 -14.23 8.99 -9.88
C TYR A 134 -15.27 9.87 -10.60
N ASN A 135 -14.89 11.10 -10.93
CA ASN A 135 -15.77 12.02 -11.69
C ASN A 135 -16.17 11.41 -13.05
N ARG A 136 -15.22 10.75 -13.74
CA ARG A 136 -15.50 10.08 -15.01
C ARG A 136 -16.57 9.00 -14.92
N PHE A 137 -16.60 8.24 -13.81
CA PHE A 137 -17.66 7.26 -13.58
C PHE A 137 -19.02 7.88 -13.36
N TYR A 138 -19.10 9.00 -12.65
CA TYR A 138 -20.36 9.72 -12.52
C TYR A 138 -20.80 10.32 -13.85
N GLU A 139 -19.89 10.82 -14.69
CA GLU A 139 -20.22 11.23 -16.06
C GLU A 139 -20.86 10.09 -16.88
N PHE A 140 -20.34 8.85 -16.76
CA PHE A 140 -20.95 7.70 -17.41
C PHE A 140 -22.36 7.40 -16.89
N MET A 141 -22.57 7.53 -15.58
CA MET A 141 -23.91 7.26 -14.98
C MET A 141 -24.96 8.25 -15.40
N VAL A 142 -24.60 9.52 -15.65
CA VAL A 142 -25.55 10.54 -16.09
C VAL A 142 -25.69 10.59 -17.61
N ASP A 143 -24.83 9.91 -18.37
CA ASP A 143 -24.91 9.83 -19.82
C ASP A 143 -26.11 8.94 -20.24
N PRO A 144 -27.07 9.48 -21.03
CA PRO A 144 -28.27 8.72 -21.44
C PRO A 144 -27.96 7.45 -22.28
N GLU A 145 -26.83 7.42 -22.97
CA GLU A 145 -26.42 6.28 -23.82
C GLU A 145 -25.78 5.16 -22.98
N ILE A 146 -25.14 5.52 -21.88
CA ILE A 146 -24.42 4.59 -20.99
C ILE A 146 -25.33 4.20 -19.80
N GLY A 147 -25.62 5.17 -18.93
CA GLY A 147 -26.41 4.96 -17.72
C GLY A 147 -25.73 4.04 -16.72
N ASP A 148 -26.48 3.06 -16.19
CA ASP A 148 -25.95 2.12 -15.22
C ASP A 148 -24.98 1.12 -15.84
N PHE A 149 -23.69 1.51 -15.92
CA PHE A 149 -22.62 0.64 -16.41
C PHE A 149 -22.29 -0.51 -15.44
N LEU A 150 -22.73 -0.43 -14.18
CA LEU A 150 -22.53 -1.44 -13.15
C LEU A 150 -23.53 -2.60 -13.22
N ASP A 151 -24.61 -2.48 -14.01
CA ASP A 151 -25.64 -3.53 -14.11
C ASP A 151 -25.02 -4.88 -14.49
N LEU A 152 -25.35 -5.92 -13.72
CA LEU A 152 -24.73 -7.26 -13.89
C LEU A 152 -25.07 -7.92 -15.22
N ARG A 153 -26.26 -7.60 -15.80
CA ARG A 153 -26.77 -8.23 -17.03
C ARG A 153 -26.60 -7.33 -18.25
N ASN A 154 -26.85 -6.03 -18.08
CA ASN A 154 -26.89 -5.05 -19.17
C ASN A 154 -25.89 -3.92 -19.01
N GLY A 155 -24.86 -4.07 -18.21
CA GLY A 155 -23.84 -3.06 -18.05
C GLY A 155 -22.73 -3.17 -19.12
N PHE A 156 -21.66 -2.41 -18.93
CA PHE A 156 -20.58 -2.31 -19.91
C PHE A 156 -19.24 -2.78 -19.35
N ASP A 157 -18.39 -3.31 -20.21
CA ASP A 157 -16.96 -3.42 -19.89
C ASP A 157 -16.32 -2.05 -20.00
N LEU A 158 -15.35 -1.80 -19.14
CA LEU A 158 -14.56 -0.57 -19.13
C LEU A 158 -13.17 -0.84 -19.71
N LYS A 159 -12.69 0.05 -20.55
CA LYS A 159 -11.34 0.05 -21.06
C LYS A 159 -10.49 1.01 -20.24
N VAL A 160 -9.53 0.48 -19.51
CA VAL A 160 -8.60 1.23 -18.67
C VAL A 160 -7.26 1.31 -19.41
N LYS A 161 -6.85 2.52 -19.77
CA LYS A 161 -5.57 2.81 -20.44
C LYS A 161 -4.65 3.48 -19.45
N VAL A 162 -3.48 2.90 -19.23
CA VAL A 162 -2.43 3.48 -18.39
C VAL A 162 -1.23 3.80 -19.25
N TYR A 163 -0.82 5.05 -19.23
CA TYR A 163 0.30 5.53 -20.02
C TYR A 163 1.14 6.51 -19.21
N LYS A 164 2.40 6.63 -19.58
CA LYS A 164 3.32 7.61 -19.00
C LYS A 164 3.71 8.59 -20.11
N GLN A 165 3.36 9.85 -19.91
CA GLN A 165 3.82 10.91 -20.81
C GLN A 165 5.28 11.20 -20.53
N GLU A 166 6.04 11.48 -21.59
CA GLU A 166 7.43 11.89 -21.47
C GLU A 166 7.54 13.20 -20.67
N GLY A 167 8.48 13.25 -19.72
CA GLY A 167 8.64 14.39 -18.81
C GLY A 167 7.70 14.41 -17.60
N LYS A 168 6.70 13.54 -17.50
CA LYS A 168 5.83 13.46 -16.32
C LYS A 168 6.32 12.40 -15.32
N LYS A 169 6.35 12.77 -14.04
CA LYS A 169 6.74 11.86 -12.94
C LYS A 169 5.76 10.71 -12.76
N PHE A 170 4.46 10.95 -12.95
CA PHE A 170 3.39 9.99 -12.66
C PHE A 170 2.73 9.46 -13.93
N GLN A 171 2.23 8.23 -13.83
CA GLN A 171 1.40 7.61 -14.86
C GLN A 171 0.01 8.24 -14.86
N GLU A 172 -0.58 8.34 -16.03
CA GLU A 172 -1.96 8.79 -16.22
C GLU A 172 -2.84 7.58 -16.53
N THR A 173 -4.05 7.62 -16.03
CA THR A 173 -5.06 6.58 -16.26
C THR A 173 -6.28 7.21 -16.91
N LEU A 174 -6.65 6.70 -18.08
CA LEU A 174 -7.87 7.07 -18.79
C LEU A 174 -8.84 5.90 -18.76
N VAL A 175 -10.12 6.20 -18.57
CA VAL A 175 -11.18 5.19 -18.57
C VAL A 175 -12.19 5.53 -19.65
N GLU A 176 -12.48 4.54 -20.49
CA GLU A 176 -13.50 4.61 -21.53
C GLU A 176 -14.56 3.55 -21.28
N CYS A 177 -15.82 3.90 -21.47
CA CYS A 177 -16.91 2.93 -21.44
C CYS A 177 -16.97 2.15 -22.77
N GLY A 178 -17.21 0.85 -22.69
CA GLY A 178 -17.46 0.03 -23.87
C GLY A 178 -18.71 0.44 -24.63
N ARG A 179 -18.85 0.00 -25.87
CA ARG A 179 -20.00 0.36 -26.73
C ARG A 179 -21.14 -0.62 -26.69
N THR A 180 -20.94 -1.80 -26.11
CA THR A 180 -21.90 -2.91 -26.16
C THR A 180 -22.29 -3.33 -24.76
N LYS A 181 -23.59 -3.31 -24.48
CA LYS A 181 -24.15 -3.87 -23.25
C LYS A 181 -24.03 -5.40 -23.27
N LYS A 182 -23.54 -5.97 -22.20
CA LYS A 182 -23.41 -7.42 -22.04
C LYS A 182 -23.38 -7.84 -20.57
N PRO A 183 -23.77 -9.09 -20.28
CA PRO A 183 -23.68 -9.59 -18.93
C PRO A 183 -22.23 -9.72 -18.46
N ILE A 184 -22.03 -9.65 -17.15
CA ILE A 184 -20.72 -9.83 -16.53
C ILE A 184 -20.16 -11.22 -16.83
N SER A 185 -21.04 -12.24 -16.86
CA SER A 185 -20.78 -13.62 -17.26
C SER A 185 -21.99 -14.22 -17.95
N THR A 186 -21.77 -15.15 -18.88
CA THR A 186 -22.83 -16.00 -19.42
C THR A 186 -23.20 -17.13 -18.47
N ASP A 187 -22.33 -17.46 -17.52
CA ASP A 187 -22.57 -18.44 -16.46
C ASP A 187 -23.20 -17.76 -15.24
N GLN A 188 -24.46 -18.13 -14.97
CA GLN A 188 -25.23 -17.59 -13.84
C GLN A 188 -24.58 -17.93 -12.48
N LYS A 189 -23.91 -19.10 -12.36
CA LYS A 189 -23.24 -19.48 -11.10
C LYS A 189 -22.05 -18.56 -10.82
N LYS A 190 -21.20 -18.31 -11.83
CA LYS A 190 -20.08 -17.38 -11.73
C LYS A 190 -20.56 -15.96 -11.45
N MET A 191 -21.62 -15.50 -12.10
CA MET A 191 -22.20 -14.19 -11.84
C MET A 191 -22.64 -14.03 -10.39
N ASN A 192 -23.32 -15.02 -9.81
CA ASN A 192 -23.76 -15.01 -8.42
C ASN A 192 -22.59 -15.09 -7.45
N GLU A 193 -21.55 -15.89 -7.76
CA GLU A 193 -20.33 -16.01 -6.99
C GLU A 193 -19.60 -14.67 -6.92
N TRP A 194 -19.34 -14.04 -8.05
CA TRP A 194 -18.67 -12.75 -8.12
C TRP A 194 -19.46 -11.62 -7.44
N TYR A 195 -20.76 -11.58 -7.64
CA TYR A 195 -21.61 -10.62 -6.95
C TYR A 195 -21.64 -10.84 -5.44
N GLY A 196 -21.65 -12.10 -5.00
CA GLY A 196 -21.61 -12.50 -3.59
C GLY A 196 -20.23 -12.32 -2.94
N SER A 197 -19.15 -12.18 -3.73
CA SER A 197 -17.79 -11.99 -3.21
C SER A 197 -17.67 -10.60 -2.59
N GLU A 198 -17.62 -10.51 -1.28
CA GLU A 198 -17.45 -9.26 -0.55
C GLU A 198 -15.96 -8.95 -0.32
N ILE A 199 -15.63 -7.65 -0.38
CA ILE A 199 -14.32 -7.13 -0.03
C ILE A 199 -14.56 -6.04 1.01
N ASP A 200 -14.08 -6.27 2.23
CA ASP A 200 -14.09 -5.25 3.26
C ASP A 200 -12.93 -4.27 3.06
N LEU A 201 -13.27 -3.00 2.86
CA LEU A 201 -12.25 -1.95 2.70
C LEU A 201 -11.41 -1.77 3.96
N MET A 202 -12.00 -2.01 5.15
CA MET A 202 -11.29 -1.83 6.41
C MET A 202 -10.34 -3.00 6.73
N GLU A 203 -10.57 -4.19 6.15
CA GLU A 203 -9.58 -5.28 6.16
C GLU A 203 -8.40 -4.98 5.25
N GLU A 204 -8.66 -4.36 4.09
CA GLU A 204 -7.64 -4.01 3.11
C GLU A 204 -6.85 -2.74 3.48
N TYR A 205 -7.49 -1.79 4.16
CA TYR A 205 -6.92 -0.50 4.56
C TYR A 205 -7.10 -0.29 6.06
N GLN A 206 -6.22 -0.92 6.84
CA GLN A 206 -6.28 -0.86 8.30
C GLN A 206 -6.16 0.57 8.81
N LEU A 207 -7.03 0.91 9.74
CA LEU A 207 -6.98 2.17 10.45
C LEU A 207 -5.86 2.12 11.49
N LYS A 208 -4.90 3.03 11.40
CA LYS A 208 -3.83 3.17 12.38
C LYS A 208 -4.35 3.81 13.66
N SER A 209 -3.67 3.55 14.78
CA SER A 209 -3.93 4.21 16.05
C SER A 209 -3.54 5.68 16.01
N TYR A 210 -4.09 6.48 16.95
CA TYR A 210 -3.74 7.89 17.10
C TYR A 210 -2.23 8.11 17.25
N ASP A 211 -1.58 7.29 18.09
CA ASP A 211 -0.14 7.42 18.37
C ASP A 211 0.73 7.08 17.16
N GLU A 212 0.35 6.06 16.38
CA GLU A 212 1.04 5.71 15.13
C GLU A 212 0.93 6.82 14.08
N ILE A 213 -0.24 7.46 13.98
CA ILE A 213 -0.46 8.57 13.05
C ILE A 213 0.30 9.80 13.52
N LYS A 214 0.28 10.08 14.83
CA LYS A 214 1.03 11.18 15.43
C LYS A 214 2.53 11.01 15.19
N LYS A 215 3.06 9.81 15.41
CA LYS A 215 4.46 9.51 15.11
C LYS A 215 4.78 9.77 13.63
N SER A 216 3.92 9.32 12.72
CA SER A 216 4.12 9.55 11.28
C SER A 216 4.10 11.04 10.92
N LEU A 217 3.29 11.85 11.61
CA LEU A 217 3.26 13.30 11.45
C LEU A 217 4.54 13.96 11.99
N ASP A 218 4.97 13.57 13.20
CA ASP A 218 6.19 14.08 13.82
C ASP A 218 7.44 13.76 12.98
N ASP A 219 7.54 12.54 12.46
CA ASP A 219 8.62 12.10 11.56
C ASP A 219 8.60 12.90 10.22
N TRP A 220 7.41 13.22 9.71
CA TRP A 220 7.27 14.02 8.50
C TRP A 220 7.62 15.49 8.71
N LEU A 221 7.34 16.05 9.88
CA LEU A 221 7.69 17.42 10.25
C LEU A 221 9.18 17.59 10.52
N ASN A 222 9.85 16.53 11.03
CA ASN A 222 11.26 16.52 11.43
C ASN A 222 12.03 15.37 10.78
N PRO A 223 12.25 15.43 9.46
CA PRO A 223 12.85 14.32 8.71
C PRO A 223 14.29 13.97 9.16
N GLU A 224 15.08 14.96 9.58
CA GLU A 224 16.45 14.74 10.07
C GLU A 224 16.51 13.91 11.37
N ASP A 225 15.52 14.11 12.25
CA ASP A 225 15.40 13.34 13.50
C ASP A 225 14.83 11.93 13.23
N ALA A 226 13.99 11.79 12.22
CA ALA A 226 13.46 10.50 11.80
C ALA A 226 14.55 9.60 11.21
N GLU A 227 15.40 10.14 10.34
CA GLU A 227 16.54 9.41 9.76
C GLU A 227 17.55 8.95 10.82
N LYS A 228 17.87 9.80 11.81
CA LYS A 228 18.74 9.42 12.92
C LYS A 228 18.15 8.28 13.75
N LYS A 229 16.85 8.33 14.06
CA LYS A 229 16.16 7.25 14.80
C LYS A 229 16.09 5.95 14.02
N GLU A 230 15.87 5.99 12.69
CA GLU A 230 15.93 4.78 11.86
C GLU A 230 17.34 4.18 11.81
N MET A 231 18.40 4.99 11.76
CA MET A 231 19.76 4.53 11.86
C MET A 231 20.05 3.89 13.22
N GLU A 232 19.67 4.54 14.32
CA GLU A 232 19.87 4.00 15.66
C GLU A 232 19.14 2.67 15.87
N MET A 233 17.88 2.54 15.44
CA MET A 233 17.12 1.28 15.52
C MET A 233 17.73 0.17 14.67
N ASN A 234 18.19 0.48 13.46
CA ASN A 234 18.89 -0.49 12.62
C ASN A 234 20.23 -0.95 13.21
N PHE A 235 20.90 -0.09 14.00
CA PHE A 235 22.13 -0.46 14.72
C PHE A 235 21.82 -1.35 15.94
N GLU A 236 20.73 -1.10 16.67
CA GLU A 236 20.33 -1.93 17.81
C GLU A 236 19.86 -3.31 17.36
N ASP A 237 19.02 -3.40 16.34
CA ASP A 237 18.56 -4.68 15.78
C ASP A 237 19.71 -5.55 15.26
N LYS A 238 20.71 -4.96 14.63
CA LYS A 238 21.92 -5.67 14.19
C LYS A 238 22.81 -6.07 15.34
N LYS A 239 22.86 -5.31 16.43
CA LYS A 239 23.66 -5.62 17.61
C LYS A 239 23.06 -6.81 18.37
N ASP A 240 21.74 -6.90 18.42
CA ASP A 240 21.05 -8.04 19.03
C ASP A 240 21.20 -9.31 18.19
N GLU A 241 21.12 -9.24 16.85
CA GLU A 241 21.40 -10.37 15.95
C GLU A 241 22.85 -10.86 16.04
N VAL A 242 23.83 -9.94 16.16
CA VAL A 242 25.23 -10.28 16.33
C VAL A 242 25.52 -10.84 17.73
N SER A 243 24.84 -10.35 18.78
CA SER A 243 24.94 -10.87 20.14
C SER A 243 24.38 -12.28 20.26
N ASP A 244 23.26 -12.60 19.59
CA ASP A 244 22.70 -13.94 19.54
C ASP A 244 23.59 -14.93 18.78
N LEU A 245 24.24 -14.48 17.69
CA LEU A 245 25.21 -15.26 16.93
C LEU A 245 26.51 -15.53 17.72
N LEU A 246 26.97 -14.56 18.50
CA LEU A 246 28.15 -14.73 19.38
C LEU A 246 27.86 -15.56 20.62
N GLY A 247 26.62 -15.52 21.14
CA GLY A 247 26.16 -16.38 22.24
C GLY A 247 26.19 -17.88 21.90
N ASP A 248 25.75 -18.22 20.67
CA ASP A 248 25.77 -19.59 20.16
C ASP A 248 27.18 -20.14 19.89
N LEU A 249 28.18 -19.25 19.66
CA LEU A 249 29.59 -19.64 19.46
C LEU A 249 30.37 -19.78 20.76
N ALA A 250 29.91 -19.15 21.85
CA ALA A 250 30.59 -19.23 23.14
C ALA A 250 30.39 -20.56 23.88
N ASP A 251 29.35 -21.33 23.51
CA ASP A 251 29.02 -22.60 24.17
C ASP A 251 29.76 -23.83 23.57
N THR A 252 30.67 -23.61 22.60
CA THR A 252 31.40 -24.70 21.91
C THR A 252 32.92 -24.68 22.03
N SER A 253 33.52 -23.87 22.91
CA SER A 253 35.00 -23.86 23.05
C SER A 253 35.46 -24.09 24.49
N ASP A 254 35.48 -25.34 24.91
CA ASP A 254 36.44 -25.83 25.91
C ASP A 254 37.58 -26.55 25.19
N SER A 255 38.55 -25.76 24.70
CA SER A 255 39.94 -26.24 24.49
C SER A 255 40.86 -25.02 24.29
N LYS A 256 41.84 -24.99 25.19
CA LYS A 256 42.96 -24.03 25.25
C LYS A 256 43.77 -24.01 23.97
N GLU A 257 44.08 -22.81 23.46
CA GLU A 257 45.39 -22.45 22.95
C GLU A 257 45.54 -20.92 22.86
N ASP A 258 46.65 -20.45 23.45
CA ASP A 258 47.05 -19.03 23.46
C ASP A 258 47.40 -18.58 22.06
N GLY A 259 46.74 -17.55 21.55
CA GLY A 259 47.10 -16.86 20.34
C GLY A 259 46.63 -15.39 20.41
N GLU A 260 47.60 -14.46 20.52
CA GLU A 260 47.35 -13.03 20.46
C GLU A 260 46.55 -12.68 19.20
N LEU A 261 45.34 -12.23 19.37
CA LEU A 261 44.49 -11.64 18.31
C LEU A 261 44.96 -10.22 18.05
N ASN A 262 45.55 -10.02 16.88
CA ASN A 262 45.98 -8.70 16.37
C ASN A 262 44.76 -8.00 15.79
N THR A 263 44.09 -7.16 16.60
CA THR A 263 42.86 -6.45 16.29
C THR A 263 42.97 -5.33 15.26
N ASP A 264 44.20 -5.00 14.79
CA ASP A 264 44.42 -3.87 13.89
C ASP A 264 44.23 -4.18 12.39
N LYS A 265 43.98 -5.45 12.03
CA LYS A 265 43.76 -5.83 10.61
C LYS A 265 42.33 -6.04 10.20
N GLU A 266 41.38 -6.15 11.12
CA GLU A 266 39.96 -6.37 10.80
C GLU A 266 39.20 -5.05 10.57
N PHE A 267 39.67 -3.93 11.09
CA PHE A 267 39.02 -2.64 10.88
C PHE A 267 39.30 -1.99 9.51
N SER A 268 40.34 -2.40 8.80
CA SER A 268 40.67 -1.85 7.46
C SER A 268 39.77 -2.46 6.34
N ASN A 269 39.10 -3.56 6.59
CA ASN A 269 38.18 -4.17 5.61
C ASN A 269 36.74 -3.66 5.69
N MET A 270 36.38 -2.94 6.75
CA MET A 270 35.02 -2.40 6.88
C MET A 270 34.80 -1.11 6.08
N ASP A 271 35.84 -0.31 5.89
CA ASP A 271 35.76 0.89 5.07
C ASP A 271 35.61 0.55 3.57
N ASP A 272 36.27 -0.53 3.10
CA ASP A 272 36.15 -1.00 1.71
C ASP A 272 34.79 -1.58 1.39
N VAL A 273 34.12 -2.23 2.36
CA VAL A 273 32.75 -2.78 2.22
C VAL A 273 31.70 -1.64 2.22
N PHE A 274 31.97 -0.57 2.94
CA PHE A 274 31.07 0.58 2.99
C PHE A 274 31.05 1.35 1.66
N ASP A 275 32.21 1.46 1.00
CA ASP A 275 32.37 2.12 -0.31
C ASP A 275 31.77 1.30 -1.47
N GLU A 276 31.67 -0.03 -1.34
CA GLU A 276 31.08 -0.89 -2.37
C GLU A 276 29.53 -0.89 -2.32
N VAL A 277 28.94 -0.80 -1.12
CA VAL A 277 27.48 -0.76 -0.94
C VAL A 277 26.88 0.58 -1.36
N MET A 278 27.65 1.67 -1.32
CA MET A 278 27.17 3.02 -1.69
C MET A 278 27.32 3.33 -3.20
N LYS A 279 27.87 2.43 -4.00
CA LYS A 279 28.02 2.61 -5.46
C LYS A 279 26.90 2.03 -6.30
N ASP A 280 25.98 1.25 -5.70
CA ASP A 280 24.88 0.59 -6.43
C ASP A 280 23.54 1.37 -6.42
N ASP A 281 23.53 2.61 -5.94
CA ASP A 281 22.30 3.45 -5.84
C ASP A 281 22.35 4.75 -6.72
N ASP A 282 23.07 4.75 -7.85
CA ASP A 282 22.98 5.81 -8.87
C ASP A 282 22.22 5.37 -10.12
#